data_9dcb54e4df1d3e24eed830764ca80cc8
#
_entry.id   9dcb54e4df1d3e24eed830764ca80cc8
#
_cell.length_a   1.000
_cell.length_b   1.000
_cell.length_c   1.000
_cell.angle_alpha   90.00
_cell.angle_beta   90.00
_cell.angle_gamma   90.00
#
_symmetry.space_group_name_H-M   'P 1'
#
loop_
_entity.id
_entity.type
_entity.pdbx_description
1 polymer ?
#
loop_
_entity_poly.entity_id
_entity_poly.type
_entity_poly.pdbx_seq_one_letter_code
_entity_poly.pdbx_strand_id
1 'polypeptide(L)'
;RDDASSVKWLIDEGFLPSAIANYLVLMGNKTPTEIFTLEEAISWFKIENVSKSGAKFDIDKLRFINRKHIELLDDMRLSKILGFADNDIGKLAKLYLEEASTIKEIKVKLNNIFSQKSTLEGFEQESQAIKEALKNAPYFENYDDLKDYVVQKTELKGKNLFKPLRYILTGVENGPNLTDIYPFIKNYIGEITK
;
A
#
# COMPACT_ATOMS: atom_id res chain seq x y z
N ARG A 1 21.82 -15.27 -17.94
CA ARG A 1 20.79 -14.21 -17.83
C ARG A 1 20.23 -14.30 -16.44
N ASP A 2 20.37 -13.24 -15.65
CA ASP A 2 19.79 -13.20 -14.33
C ASP A 2 18.27 -13.19 -14.44
N ASP A 3 17.60 -14.13 -13.75
CA ASP A 3 16.13 -14.22 -13.73
C ASP A 3 15.48 -12.90 -13.26
N ALA A 4 16.18 -12.14 -12.43
CA ALA A 4 15.75 -10.85 -11.86
C ALA A 4 15.54 -9.72 -12.90
N SER A 5 15.85 -9.91 -14.18
CA SER A 5 15.59 -8.93 -15.25
C SER A 5 14.58 -9.44 -16.29
N SER A 6 14.01 -10.61 -16.08
CA SER A 6 12.99 -11.12 -17.01
C SER A 6 11.64 -10.43 -16.78
N VAL A 7 10.89 -10.18 -17.85
CA VAL A 7 9.54 -9.59 -17.76
C VAL A 7 8.63 -10.46 -16.89
N LYS A 8 8.76 -11.78 -16.98
CA LYS A 8 7.99 -12.70 -16.13
C LYS A 8 8.28 -12.47 -14.66
N TRP A 9 9.55 -12.41 -14.27
CA TRP A 9 9.93 -12.14 -12.87
C TRP A 9 9.38 -10.79 -12.39
N LEU A 10 9.48 -9.74 -13.22
CA LEU A 10 8.94 -8.42 -12.88
C LEU A 10 7.43 -8.47 -12.62
N ILE A 11 6.67 -9.18 -13.43
CA ILE A 11 5.23 -9.35 -13.24
C ILE A 11 4.95 -10.14 -11.94
N ASP A 12 5.70 -11.21 -11.68
CA ASP A 12 5.59 -12.05 -10.48
C ASP A 12 5.93 -11.25 -9.19
N GLU A 13 6.84 -10.26 -9.29
CA GLU A 13 7.15 -9.31 -8.19
C GLU A 13 6.12 -8.18 -8.06
N GLY A 14 5.13 -8.12 -8.92
CA GLY A 14 4.02 -7.18 -8.83
C GLY A 14 4.28 -5.81 -9.47
N PHE A 15 5.20 -5.75 -10.43
CA PHE A 15 5.29 -4.58 -11.30
C PHE A 15 4.13 -4.57 -12.30
N LEU A 16 3.56 -3.40 -12.54
CA LEU A 16 2.49 -3.23 -13.52
C LEU A 16 3.05 -3.36 -14.95
N PRO A 17 2.36 -4.06 -15.85
CA PRO A 17 2.77 -4.15 -17.26
C PRO A 17 2.98 -2.78 -17.92
N SER A 18 2.14 -1.79 -17.58
CA SER A 18 2.29 -0.40 -18.06
C SER A 18 3.57 0.26 -17.58
N ALA A 19 3.97 0.03 -16.35
CA ALA A 19 5.22 0.56 -15.79
C ALA A 19 6.46 -0.10 -16.41
N ILE A 20 6.40 -1.42 -16.62
CA ILE A 20 7.48 -2.15 -17.33
C ILE A 20 7.63 -1.61 -18.74
N ALA A 21 6.54 -1.42 -19.48
CA ALA A 21 6.57 -0.87 -20.82
C ALA A 21 7.13 0.55 -20.86
N ASN A 22 6.68 1.44 -19.95
CA ASN A 22 7.22 2.80 -19.79
C ASN A 22 8.74 2.75 -19.55
N TYR A 23 9.20 1.92 -18.63
CA TYR A 23 10.61 1.77 -18.31
C TYR A 23 11.45 1.29 -19.52
N LEU A 24 10.97 0.28 -20.25
CA LEU A 24 11.66 -0.25 -21.43
C LEU A 24 11.78 0.80 -22.54
N VAL A 25 10.76 1.61 -22.75
CA VAL A 25 10.83 2.72 -23.71
C VAL A 25 11.84 3.78 -23.23
N LEU A 26 11.87 4.12 -21.94
CA LEU A 26 12.85 5.06 -21.38
C LEU A 26 14.30 4.59 -21.56
N MET A 27 14.58 3.29 -21.43
CA MET A 27 15.93 2.75 -21.52
C MET A 27 16.58 2.98 -22.89
N GLY A 28 15.80 3.11 -23.94
CA GLY A 28 16.32 3.22 -25.32
C GLY A 28 16.06 4.57 -25.99
N ASN A 29 15.35 5.50 -25.34
CA ASN A 29 14.86 6.71 -26.01
C ASN A 29 15.02 7.96 -25.16
N LYS A 30 15.09 9.10 -25.86
CA LYS A 30 14.80 10.41 -25.26
C LYS A 30 13.29 10.61 -25.32
N THR A 31 12.66 10.77 -24.15
CA THR A 31 11.21 10.92 -24.02
C THR A 31 10.85 12.34 -23.55
N PRO A 32 9.69 12.91 -23.96
CA PRO A 32 9.24 14.23 -23.50
C PRO A 32 9.00 14.29 -22.01
N THR A 33 8.51 13.19 -21.43
CA THR A 33 8.22 13.03 -19.99
C THR A 33 8.78 11.70 -19.51
N GLU A 34 8.94 11.58 -18.21
CA GLU A 34 9.46 10.36 -17.60
C GLU A 34 8.36 9.31 -17.37
N ILE A 35 7.16 9.77 -17.03
CA ILE A 35 5.98 8.92 -16.81
C ILE A 35 5.00 9.17 -17.94
N PHE A 36 4.60 8.12 -18.63
CA PHE A 36 3.67 8.15 -19.75
C PHE A 36 2.97 6.81 -19.94
N THR A 37 1.85 6.84 -20.61
CA THR A 37 1.13 5.66 -21.09
C THR A 37 1.67 5.20 -22.44
N LEU A 38 1.36 3.97 -22.86
CA LEU A 38 1.71 3.50 -24.19
C LEU A 38 0.97 4.30 -25.29
N GLU A 39 -0.25 4.73 -25.03
CA GLU A 39 -1.04 5.56 -25.93
C GLU A 39 -0.36 6.91 -26.19
N GLU A 40 0.15 7.55 -25.14
CA GLU A 40 0.92 8.79 -25.26
C GLU A 40 2.22 8.54 -26.04
N ALA A 41 2.90 7.43 -25.77
CA ALA A 41 4.16 7.08 -26.45
C ALA A 41 3.99 6.92 -27.97
N ILE A 42 2.89 6.41 -28.46
CA ILE A 42 2.60 6.25 -29.90
C ILE A 42 2.74 7.58 -30.65
N SER A 43 2.42 8.70 -30.02
CA SER A 43 2.44 10.01 -30.67
C SER A 43 3.85 10.54 -31.00
N TRP A 44 4.87 10.10 -30.27
CA TRP A 44 6.25 10.61 -30.38
C TRP A 44 7.31 9.51 -30.50
N PHE A 45 6.99 8.25 -30.24
CA PHE A 45 7.96 7.15 -30.38
C PHE A 45 8.30 6.90 -31.84
N LYS A 46 9.61 6.83 -32.11
CA LYS A 46 10.17 6.46 -33.43
C LYS A 46 11.27 5.45 -33.23
N ILE A 47 11.17 4.31 -33.93
CA ILE A 47 12.11 3.22 -33.78
C ILE A 47 13.53 3.61 -34.25
N GLU A 48 13.63 4.57 -35.17
CA GLU A 48 14.89 5.10 -35.66
C GLU A 48 15.69 5.85 -34.59
N ASN A 49 14.99 6.35 -33.57
CA ASN A 49 15.56 7.11 -32.46
C ASN A 49 16.02 6.21 -31.28
N VAL A 50 15.79 4.90 -31.39
CA VAL A 50 16.20 3.96 -30.33
C VAL A 50 17.72 3.87 -30.29
N SER A 51 18.29 4.09 -29.12
CA SER A 51 19.74 3.99 -28.90
C SER A 51 20.25 2.58 -29.20
N LYS A 52 21.34 2.50 -29.96
CA LYS A 52 22.04 1.24 -30.22
C LYS A 52 23.00 0.84 -29.10
N SER A 53 23.24 1.73 -28.12
CA SER A 53 24.06 1.42 -26.96
C SER A 53 23.27 0.60 -25.95
N GLY A 54 23.94 -0.41 -25.34
CA GLY A 54 23.33 -1.18 -24.27
C GLY A 54 22.95 -0.29 -23.09
N ALA A 55 21.71 -0.39 -22.59
CA ALA A 55 21.28 0.28 -21.39
C ALA A 55 21.44 -0.66 -20.17
N LYS A 56 21.92 -0.09 -19.07
CA LYS A 56 22.02 -0.82 -17.80
C LYS A 56 20.63 -0.89 -17.14
N PHE A 57 20.22 -2.08 -16.72
CA PHE A 57 19.00 -2.25 -15.95
C PHE A 57 19.12 -1.56 -14.58
N ASP A 58 18.14 -0.73 -14.25
CA ASP A 58 18.05 0.02 -12.99
C ASP A 58 16.70 -0.30 -12.32
N ILE A 59 16.75 -1.16 -11.31
CA ILE A 59 15.57 -1.60 -10.58
C ILE A 59 14.95 -0.46 -9.75
N ASP A 60 15.74 0.44 -9.19
CA ASP A 60 15.23 1.55 -8.38
C ASP A 60 14.46 2.54 -9.25
N LYS A 61 14.95 2.78 -10.46
CA LYS A 61 14.22 3.55 -11.46
C LYS A 61 12.90 2.91 -11.86
N LEU A 62 12.90 1.60 -12.09
CA LEU A 62 11.66 0.88 -12.40
C LEU A 62 10.68 0.90 -11.20
N ARG A 63 11.17 0.77 -9.96
CA ARG A 63 10.35 0.89 -8.75
C ARG A 63 9.70 2.27 -8.64
N PHE A 64 10.44 3.32 -8.92
CA PHE A 64 9.90 4.69 -8.96
C PHE A 64 8.80 4.82 -10.02
N ILE A 65 9.04 4.37 -11.24
CA ILE A 65 8.06 4.41 -12.33
C ILE A 65 6.81 3.61 -11.94
N ASN A 66 6.99 2.43 -11.36
CA ASN A 66 5.87 1.58 -10.95
C ASN A 66 4.99 2.25 -9.88
N ARG A 67 5.60 2.91 -8.88
CA ARG A 67 4.83 3.70 -7.91
C ARG A 67 3.97 4.77 -8.59
N LYS A 68 4.55 5.49 -9.56
CA LYS A 68 3.81 6.51 -10.32
C LYS A 68 2.67 5.92 -11.13
N HIS A 69 2.86 4.78 -11.76
CA HIS A 69 1.78 4.08 -12.45
C HIS A 69 0.69 3.58 -11.50
N ILE A 70 1.05 3.07 -10.30
CA ILE A 70 0.06 2.68 -9.29
C ILE A 70 -0.73 3.89 -8.78
N GLU A 71 -0.05 5.02 -8.54
CA GLU A 71 -0.67 6.28 -8.10
C GLU A 71 -1.74 6.77 -9.09
N LEU A 72 -1.48 6.62 -10.39
CA LEU A 72 -2.38 7.02 -11.48
C LEU A 72 -3.56 6.06 -11.70
N LEU A 73 -3.52 4.84 -11.15
CA LEU A 73 -4.65 3.93 -11.26
C LEU A 73 -5.90 4.50 -10.58
N ASP A 74 -7.06 4.26 -11.19
CA ASP A 74 -8.34 4.43 -10.51
C ASP A 74 -8.39 3.54 -9.25
N ASP A 75 -8.96 4.08 -8.16
CA ASP A 75 -8.94 3.41 -6.85
C ASP A 75 -9.67 2.07 -6.86
N MET A 76 -10.80 1.98 -7.56
CA MET A 76 -11.54 0.73 -7.70
C MET A 76 -10.75 -0.30 -8.52
N ARG A 77 -10.05 0.13 -9.56
CA ARG A 77 -9.19 -0.74 -10.36
C ARG A 77 -8.02 -1.27 -9.53
N LEU A 78 -7.38 -0.39 -8.74
CA LEU A 78 -6.32 -0.82 -7.82
C LEU A 78 -6.84 -1.81 -6.80
N SER A 79 -7.99 -1.54 -6.19
CA SER A 79 -8.65 -2.44 -5.25
C SER A 79 -8.87 -3.83 -5.85
N LYS A 80 -9.39 -3.92 -7.08
CA LYS A 80 -9.59 -5.19 -7.78
C LYS A 80 -8.27 -5.96 -8.05
N ILE A 81 -7.21 -5.26 -8.42
CA ILE A 81 -5.86 -5.86 -8.60
C ILE A 81 -5.35 -6.45 -7.28
N LEU A 82 -5.68 -5.81 -6.16
CA LEU A 82 -5.31 -6.27 -4.82
C LEU A 82 -6.20 -7.43 -4.31
N GLY A 83 -7.31 -7.71 -4.98
CA GLY A 83 -8.24 -8.80 -4.64
C GLY A 83 -9.46 -8.36 -3.85
N PHE A 84 -9.75 -7.06 -3.82
CA PHE A 84 -10.91 -6.48 -3.15
C PHE A 84 -11.91 -5.87 -4.16
N ALA A 85 -13.07 -5.46 -3.70
CA ALA A 85 -14.09 -4.80 -4.50
C ALA A 85 -14.64 -3.54 -3.81
N ASP A 86 -13.78 -2.83 -3.11
CA ASP A 86 -14.07 -1.62 -2.35
C ASP A 86 -13.12 -0.49 -2.76
N ASN A 87 -13.66 0.64 -3.17
CA ASN A 87 -12.90 1.81 -3.60
C ASN A 87 -11.99 2.36 -2.48
N ASP A 88 -12.40 2.26 -1.23
CA ASP A 88 -11.62 2.73 -0.09
C ASP A 88 -10.36 1.89 0.13
N ILE A 89 -10.37 0.61 -0.24
CA ILE A 89 -9.16 -0.23 -0.22
C ILE A 89 -8.13 0.25 -1.25
N GLY A 90 -8.56 0.75 -2.42
CA GLY A 90 -7.66 1.37 -3.39
C GLY A 90 -6.99 2.64 -2.85
N LYS A 91 -7.76 3.49 -2.15
CA LYS A 91 -7.23 4.69 -1.48
C LYS A 91 -6.27 4.32 -0.35
N LEU A 92 -6.66 3.36 0.49
CA LEU A 92 -5.81 2.82 1.56
C LEU A 92 -4.46 2.32 1.01
N ALA A 93 -4.49 1.57 -0.09
CA ALA A 93 -3.28 1.06 -0.74
C ALA A 93 -2.32 2.19 -1.15
N LYS A 94 -2.84 3.31 -1.63
CA LYS A 94 -2.03 4.46 -2.06
C LYS A 94 -1.31 5.15 -0.90
N LEU A 95 -1.80 5.05 0.35
CA LEU A 95 -1.09 5.56 1.52
C LEU A 95 0.25 4.86 1.76
N TYR A 96 0.42 3.64 1.26
CA TYR A 96 1.63 2.85 1.43
C TYR A 96 2.66 3.01 0.29
N LEU A 97 2.42 3.89 -0.70
CA LEU A 97 3.31 4.02 -1.87
C LEU A 97 4.71 4.56 -1.53
N GLU A 98 4.89 5.23 -0.41
CA GLU A 98 6.22 5.62 0.05
C GLU A 98 7.03 4.43 0.58
N GLU A 99 6.35 3.41 1.12
CA GLU A 99 6.96 2.21 1.71
C GLU A 99 6.94 1.00 0.77
N ALA A 100 6.04 0.99 -0.22
CA ALA A 100 5.80 -0.13 -1.13
C ALA A 100 5.80 0.36 -2.58
N SER A 101 6.55 -0.32 -3.43
CA SER A 101 6.72 0.05 -4.83
C SER A 101 6.07 -0.91 -5.82
N THR A 102 5.55 -2.05 -5.33
CA THR A 102 4.91 -3.08 -6.15
C THR A 102 3.58 -3.53 -5.57
N ILE A 103 2.72 -4.10 -6.41
CA ILE A 103 1.44 -4.68 -5.97
C ILE A 103 1.66 -5.77 -4.91
N LYS A 104 2.72 -6.56 -5.03
CA LYS A 104 3.07 -7.61 -4.07
C LYS A 104 3.38 -7.02 -2.68
N GLU A 105 4.17 -5.96 -2.63
CA GLU A 105 4.51 -5.26 -1.38
C GLU A 105 3.28 -4.61 -0.74
N ILE A 106 2.41 -3.97 -1.54
CA ILE A 106 1.16 -3.39 -1.06
C ILE A 106 0.23 -4.48 -0.48
N LYS A 107 0.13 -5.64 -1.15
CA LYS A 107 -0.65 -6.77 -0.63
C LYS A 107 -0.18 -7.20 0.76
N VAL A 108 1.12 -7.22 1.02
CA VAL A 108 1.64 -7.53 2.36
C VAL A 108 1.16 -6.51 3.38
N LYS A 109 1.19 -5.20 3.05
CA LYS A 109 0.69 -4.14 3.94
C LYS A 109 -0.79 -4.30 4.27
N LEU A 110 -1.62 -4.56 3.26
CA LEU A 110 -3.06 -4.78 3.45
C LEU A 110 -3.34 -6.08 4.22
N ASN A 111 -2.62 -7.15 3.93
CA ASN A 111 -2.75 -8.40 4.67
C ASN A 111 -2.47 -8.21 6.17
N ASN A 112 -1.50 -7.38 6.54
CA ASN A 112 -1.25 -7.06 7.94
C ASN A 112 -2.47 -6.40 8.62
N ILE A 113 -3.22 -5.58 7.88
CA ILE A 113 -4.45 -4.94 8.40
C ILE A 113 -5.58 -5.96 8.58
N PHE A 114 -5.80 -6.82 7.59
CA PHE A 114 -6.98 -7.69 7.53
C PHE A 114 -6.76 -9.12 8.08
N SER A 115 -5.50 -9.52 8.35
CA SER A 115 -5.22 -10.82 8.98
C SER A 115 -5.49 -10.78 10.49
N GLN A 116 -5.71 -11.97 11.05
CA GLN A 116 -5.73 -12.12 12.51
C GLN A 116 -4.36 -11.78 13.10
N LYS A 117 -4.35 -10.98 14.16
CA LYS A 117 -3.14 -10.49 14.79
C LYS A 117 -2.86 -11.21 16.10
N SER A 118 -1.61 -11.57 16.31
CA SER A 118 -1.10 -11.96 17.63
C SER A 118 -1.19 -10.78 18.61
N THR A 119 -0.99 -11.05 19.89
CA THR A 119 -0.85 -10.01 20.88
C THR A 119 0.52 -9.33 20.71
N LEU A 120 0.58 -8.02 20.87
CA LEU A 120 1.83 -7.28 20.80
C LEU A 120 2.69 -7.60 22.02
N GLU A 121 3.91 -8.08 21.80
CA GLU A 121 4.85 -8.45 22.87
C GLU A 121 5.15 -7.25 23.79
N GLY A 122 5.05 -7.48 25.10
CA GLY A 122 5.22 -6.46 26.13
C GLY A 122 4.03 -5.50 26.29
N PHE A 123 2.89 -5.78 25.65
CA PHE A 123 1.63 -5.04 25.77
C PHE A 123 0.42 -5.98 25.78
N GLU A 124 0.56 -7.15 26.36
CA GLU A 124 -0.44 -8.22 26.34
C GLU A 124 -1.74 -7.78 27.03
N GLN A 125 -1.62 -7.18 28.22
CA GLN A 125 -2.77 -6.72 29.00
C GLN A 125 -3.48 -5.54 28.33
N GLU A 126 -2.72 -4.57 27.84
CA GLU A 126 -3.24 -3.41 27.12
C GLU A 126 -3.93 -3.83 25.82
N SER A 127 -3.32 -4.75 25.08
CA SER A 127 -3.90 -5.30 23.84
C SER A 127 -5.23 -6.00 24.12
N GLN A 128 -5.31 -6.79 25.19
CA GLN A 128 -6.54 -7.47 25.58
C GLN A 128 -7.62 -6.46 25.98
N ALA A 129 -7.30 -5.46 26.79
CA ALA A 129 -8.23 -4.42 27.20
C ALA A 129 -8.78 -3.63 26.02
N ILE A 130 -7.90 -3.28 25.04
CA ILE A 130 -8.30 -2.56 23.83
C ILE A 130 -9.21 -3.45 22.95
N LYS A 131 -8.86 -4.71 22.73
CA LYS A 131 -9.70 -5.64 21.96
C LYS A 131 -11.09 -5.79 22.59
N GLU A 132 -11.17 -5.92 23.92
CA GLU A 132 -12.43 -6.01 24.66
C GLU A 132 -13.27 -4.72 24.48
N ALA A 133 -12.65 -3.55 24.56
CA ALA A 133 -13.31 -2.27 24.30
C ALA A 133 -13.84 -2.17 22.86
N LEU A 134 -13.04 -2.57 21.87
CA LEU A 134 -13.40 -2.49 20.45
C LEU A 134 -14.48 -3.49 20.05
N LYS A 135 -14.56 -4.67 20.71
CA LYS A 135 -15.57 -5.69 20.43
C LYS A 135 -17.02 -5.19 20.55
N ASN A 136 -17.27 -4.27 21.48
CA ASN A 136 -18.58 -3.69 21.76
C ASN A 136 -18.65 -2.19 21.40
N ALA A 137 -17.68 -1.70 20.62
CA ALA A 137 -17.62 -0.30 20.23
C ALA A 137 -18.75 0.05 19.25
N PRO A 138 -19.41 1.21 19.42
CA PRO A 138 -20.29 1.72 18.39
C PRO A 138 -19.45 2.12 17.14
N TYR A 139 -20.16 2.42 16.05
CA TYR A 139 -19.51 2.96 14.87
C TYR A 139 -19.02 4.40 15.13
N PHE A 140 -17.80 4.69 14.71
CA PHE A 140 -17.19 6.02 14.76
C PHE A 140 -16.82 6.48 13.36
N GLU A 141 -17.15 7.71 13.04
CA GLU A 141 -16.86 8.31 11.72
C GLU A 141 -15.37 8.66 11.55
N ASN A 142 -14.71 9.06 12.64
CA ASN A 142 -13.30 9.46 12.65
C ASN A 142 -12.49 8.74 13.73
N TYR A 143 -11.16 8.78 13.54
CA TYR A 143 -10.21 8.11 14.42
C TYR A 143 -10.19 8.68 15.84
N ASP A 144 -10.35 9.99 15.98
CA ASP A 144 -10.26 10.64 17.31
C ASP A 144 -11.39 10.18 18.22
N ASP A 145 -12.60 10.06 17.70
CA ASP A 145 -13.74 9.55 18.48
C ASP A 145 -13.53 8.09 18.90
N LEU A 146 -13.02 7.24 18.02
CA LEU A 146 -12.65 5.86 18.36
C LEU A 146 -11.59 5.82 19.47
N LYS A 147 -10.54 6.60 19.31
CA LYS A 147 -9.43 6.70 20.28
C LYS A 147 -9.95 7.16 21.65
N ASP A 148 -10.78 8.21 21.68
CA ASP A 148 -11.33 8.75 22.93
C ASP A 148 -12.25 7.75 23.61
N TYR A 149 -13.04 7.01 22.84
CA TYR A 149 -13.82 5.89 23.36
C TYR A 149 -12.94 4.80 24.00
N VAL A 150 -11.86 4.39 23.33
CA VAL A 150 -10.91 3.41 23.87
C VAL A 150 -10.26 3.93 25.15
N VAL A 151 -9.82 5.20 25.18
CA VAL A 151 -9.29 5.85 26.39
C VAL A 151 -10.30 5.79 27.53
N GLN A 152 -11.56 6.14 27.27
CA GLN A 152 -12.62 6.13 28.29
C GLN A 152 -12.87 4.71 28.86
N LYS A 153 -12.79 3.68 28.01
CA LYS A 153 -13.06 2.29 28.42
C LYS A 153 -11.88 1.61 29.10
N THR A 154 -10.66 1.99 28.76
CA THR A 154 -9.45 1.29 29.23
C THR A 154 -8.60 2.11 30.18
N GLU A 155 -8.81 3.44 30.26
CA GLU A 155 -7.99 4.41 30.98
C GLU A 155 -6.50 4.43 30.54
N LEU A 156 -6.15 3.72 29.45
CA LEU A 156 -4.80 3.67 28.92
C LEU A 156 -4.39 5.02 28.30
N LYS A 157 -3.09 5.34 28.40
CA LYS A 157 -2.52 6.60 27.90
C LYS A 157 -1.11 6.40 27.33
N GLY A 158 -0.68 7.35 26.50
CA GLY A 158 0.68 7.37 25.97
C GLY A 158 1.03 6.08 25.24
N LYS A 159 2.23 5.57 25.47
CA LYS A 159 2.77 4.38 24.81
C LYS A 159 1.88 3.13 25.00
N ASN A 160 1.29 2.97 26.18
CA ASN A 160 0.45 1.83 26.52
C ASN A 160 -0.89 1.82 25.77
N LEU A 161 -1.34 2.97 25.26
CA LEU A 161 -2.49 3.08 24.38
C LEU A 161 -2.06 2.98 22.91
N PHE A 162 -1.13 3.87 22.47
CA PHE A 162 -0.91 4.09 21.05
C PHE A 162 -0.24 2.93 20.34
N LYS A 163 0.71 2.24 20.98
CA LYS A 163 1.39 1.10 20.35
C LYS A 163 0.44 -0.09 20.13
N PRO A 164 -0.24 -0.62 21.17
CA PRO A 164 -1.13 -1.75 20.98
C PRO A 164 -2.36 -1.39 20.12
N LEU A 165 -2.91 -0.17 20.22
CA LEU A 165 -4.02 0.25 19.37
C LEU A 165 -3.61 0.28 17.89
N ARG A 166 -2.43 0.84 17.56
CA ARG A 166 -1.90 0.81 16.20
C ARG A 166 -1.72 -0.64 15.71
N TYR A 167 -1.10 -1.48 16.52
CA TYR A 167 -0.86 -2.87 16.15
C TYR A 167 -2.16 -3.65 15.91
N ILE A 168 -3.17 -3.44 16.74
CA ILE A 168 -4.50 -4.04 16.57
C ILE A 168 -5.15 -3.60 15.26
N LEU A 169 -5.05 -2.31 14.91
CA LEU A 169 -5.68 -1.77 13.71
C LEU A 169 -4.89 -2.07 12.42
N THR A 170 -3.57 -2.18 12.49
CA THR A 170 -2.72 -2.24 11.27
C THR A 170 -1.83 -3.47 11.18
N GLY A 171 -1.66 -4.24 12.25
CA GLY A 171 -0.74 -5.38 12.32
C GLY A 171 0.74 -5.01 12.40
N VAL A 172 1.07 -3.71 12.49
CA VAL A 172 2.45 -3.20 12.53
C VAL A 172 2.59 -2.05 13.52
N GLU A 173 3.81 -1.83 14.03
CA GLU A 173 4.09 -0.75 14.97
C GLU A 173 4.34 0.60 14.29
N ASN A 174 4.73 0.60 13.01
CA ASN A 174 5.06 1.80 12.23
C ASN A 174 4.30 1.82 10.90
N GLY A 175 4.18 3.00 10.28
CA GLY A 175 3.50 3.19 9.01
C GLY A 175 2.75 4.52 8.95
N PRO A 176 1.88 4.73 7.96
CA PRO A 176 1.09 5.96 7.81
C PRO A 176 0.27 6.29 9.06
N ASN A 177 -0.12 7.55 9.24
CA ASN A 177 -0.88 7.96 10.42
C ASN A 177 -2.23 7.23 10.52
N LEU A 178 -2.65 6.88 11.73
CA LEU A 178 -3.94 6.23 11.94
C LEU A 178 -5.12 7.12 11.52
N THR A 179 -5.00 8.42 11.66
CA THR A 179 -5.98 9.39 11.15
C THR A 179 -6.18 9.30 9.64
N ASP A 180 -5.12 8.98 8.88
CA ASP A 180 -5.18 8.84 7.43
C ASP A 180 -5.69 7.46 7.01
N ILE A 181 -5.35 6.41 7.76
CA ILE A 181 -5.78 5.02 7.52
C ILE A 181 -7.25 4.81 7.88
N TYR A 182 -7.69 5.35 9.02
CA TYR A 182 -8.97 5.04 9.65
C TYR A 182 -10.19 5.25 8.74
N PRO A 183 -10.29 6.32 7.95
CA PRO A 183 -11.42 6.53 7.03
C PRO A 183 -11.68 5.35 6.09
N PHE A 184 -10.65 4.60 5.74
CA PHE A 184 -10.70 3.48 4.81
C PHE A 184 -10.87 2.11 5.46
N ILE A 185 -10.71 2.01 6.78
CA ILE A 185 -10.86 0.76 7.55
C ILE A 185 -12.01 0.79 8.55
N LYS A 186 -12.65 1.94 8.78
CA LYS A 186 -13.69 2.11 9.81
C LYS A 186 -14.85 1.12 9.68
N ASN A 187 -15.22 0.76 8.45
CA ASN A 187 -16.27 -0.23 8.18
C ASN A 187 -15.83 -1.69 8.47
N TYR A 188 -14.54 -1.92 8.66
CA TYR A 188 -13.96 -3.25 8.87
C TYR A 188 -13.44 -3.47 10.31
N ILE A 189 -13.67 -2.52 11.23
CA ILE A 189 -13.15 -2.61 12.61
C ILE A 189 -13.55 -3.93 13.27
N GLY A 190 -14.81 -4.36 13.12
CA GLY A 190 -15.29 -5.63 13.66
C GLY A 190 -14.60 -6.88 13.08
N GLU A 191 -14.01 -6.80 11.88
CA GLU A 191 -13.22 -7.88 11.26
C GLU A 191 -11.76 -7.81 11.67
N ILE A 192 -11.20 -6.60 11.68
CA ILE A 192 -9.79 -6.33 12.00
C ILE A 192 -9.44 -6.68 13.44
N THR A 193 -10.40 -6.59 14.36
CA THR A 193 -10.20 -6.75 15.80
C THR A 193 -10.58 -8.13 16.35
N LYS A 194 -10.94 -9.07 15.50
CA LYS A 194 -11.21 -10.48 15.85
C LYS A 194 -9.93 -11.26 16.25
#